data_310c1b528887e02113daf356e39f5481
#
_entry.id   310c1b528887e02113daf356e39f5481
#
_cell.length_a   1.000
_cell.length_b   1.000
_cell.length_c   1.000
_cell.angle_alpha   90.00
_cell.angle_beta   90.00
_cell.angle_gamma   90.00
#
_symmetry.space_group_name_H-M   'P 1'
#
loop_
_entity.id
_entity.type
_entity.pdbx_description
1 polymer ?
#
loop_
_entity_poly.entity_id
_entity_poly.type
_entity_poly.pdbx_seq_one_letter_code
_entity_poly.pdbx_strand_id
1 'polypeptide(L)'
;ELSEDGIWLINGAKGIAKIPHLSSFTAGVIMILVILFIVYNFVNSRTGRAVMAIRDNRIAAESVGINITKFKLMAFTISAAIAGAGGVLYAHNLSSLIAQPANFGYNMSIMILVFVVLGGMGNFRGSIIAAVVLTMLPEVLRGLRDYRMLIYAVVLIAMMLFNWAPKAIEWRETVSYTHLRAHETD
;
A
#
# COMPACT_ATOMS: atom_id res chain seq x y z
N GLU A 1 2.39 -28.87 17.92
CA GLU A 1 3.55 -29.75 17.72
C GLU A 1 4.75 -29.17 18.46
N LEU A 2 5.43 -30.00 19.25
CA LEU A 2 6.67 -29.64 19.93
C LEU A 2 7.85 -30.00 19.03
N SER A 3 8.82 -29.09 18.93
CA SER A 3 10.13 -29.41 18.37
C SER A 3 10.85 -30.40 19.29
N GLU A 4 11.83 -31.16 18.78
CA GLU A 4 12.68 -32.05 19.58
C GLU A 4 13.36 -31.33 20.77
N ASP A 5 13.54 -30.02 20.67
CA ASP A 5 14.08 -29.13 21.71
C ASP A 5 13.01 -28.62 22.70
N GLY A 6 11.78 -29.12 22.67
CA GLY A 6 10.69 -28.71 23.57
C GLY A 6 10.11 -27.35 23.28
N ILE A 7 10.44 -26.73 22.13
CA ILE A 7 9.92 -25.45 21.71
C ILE A 7 8.62 -25.65 20.94
N TRP A 8 7.56 -24.96 21.33
CA TRP A 8 6.29 -24.96 20.60
C TRP A 8 6.45 -24.31 19.24
N LEU A 9 6.41 -25.09 18.16
CA LEU A 9 6.46 -24.59 16.79
C LEU A 9 5.15 -23.90 16.39
N ILE A 10 4.02 -24.36 16.92
CA ILE A 10 2.69 -23.82 16.65
C ILE A 10 1.89 -23.79 17.96
N ASN A 11 1.54 -22.59 18.39
CA ASN A 11 0.74 -22.39 19.60
C ASN A 11 -0.79 -22.38 19.33
N GLY A 12 -1.22 -22.76 18.13
CA GLY A 12 -2.63 -22.78 17.74
C GLY A 12 -3.30 -21.42 17.96
N ALA A 13 -4.42 -21.40 18.64
CA ALA A 13 -5.20 -20.17 18.88
C ALA A 13 -4.50 -19.13 19.79
N LYS A 14 -3.48 -19.52 20.55
CA LYS A 14 -2.70 -18.60 21.40
C LYS A 14 -1.75 -17.71 20.60
N GLY A 15 -1.50 -18.04 19.34
CA GLY A 15 -0.57 -17.30 18.49
C GLY A 15 0.89 -17.47 18.92
N ILE A 16 1.75 -16.61 18.39
CA ILE A 16 3.18 -16.57 18.69
C ILE A 16 3.39 -15.57 19.83
N ALA A 17 3.86 -16.06 20.98
CA ALA A 17 4.18 -15.24 22.15
C ALA A 17 5.71 -15.12 22.32
N LYS A 18 6.15 -14.13 23.11
CA LYS A 18 7.56 -13.87 23.42
C LYS A 18 8.41 -13.48 22.18
N ILE A 19 7.83 -12.73 21.26
CA ILE A 19 8.59 -12.17 20.15
C ILE A 19 9.54 -11.10 20.71
N PRO A 20 10.84 -11.17 20.45
CA PRO A 20 11.77 -10.15 20.94
C PRO A 20 11.47 -8.81 20.29
N HIS A 21 11.36 -7.75 21.08
CA HIS A 21 11.18 -6.37 20.60
C HIS A 21 12.49 -5.86 19.99
N LEU A 22 12.75 -6.23 18.75
CA LEU A 22 13.92 -5.76 17.99
C LEU A 22 13.59 -4.58 17.08
N SER A 23 12.31 -4.26 16.91
CA SER A 23 11.92 -3.12 16.09
C SER A 23 12.05 -1.81 16.88
N SER A 24 13.02 -0.98 16.47
CA SER A 24 13.08 0.43 16.86
C SER A 24 12.20 1.25 15.90
N PHE A 25 11.64 2.35 16.39
CA PHE A 25 10.94 3.33 15.54
C PHE A 25 11.82 3.77 14.36
N THR A 26 13.10 3.99 14.61
CA THR A 26 14.09 4.36 13.58
C THR A 26 14.22 3.28 12.49
N ALA A 27 14.24 1.99 12.87
CA ALA A 27 14.30 0.88 11.92
C ALA A 27 13.03 0.83 11.04
N GLY A 28 11.85 1.10 11.62
CA GLY A 28 10.59 1.22 10.89
C GLY A 28 10.62 2.34 9.85
N VAL A 29 11.07 3.53 10.24
CA VAL A 29 11.19 4.67 9.33
C VAL A 29 12.17 4.39 8.19
N ILE A 30 13.35 3.85 8.49
CA ILE A 30 14.35 3.49 7.48
C ILE A 30 13.76 2.49 6.50
N MET A 31 13.07 1.45 6.99
CA MET A 31 12.46 0.44 6.12
C MET A 31 11.38 1.04 5.21
N ILE A 32 10.54 1.94 5.72
CA ILE A 32 9.54 2.63 4.90
C ILE A 32 10.24 3.42 3.78
N LEU A 33 11.29 4.17 4.08
CA LEU A 33 12.05 4.93 3.08
C LEU A 33 12.67 4.02 2.02
N VAL A 34 13.25 2.90 2.42
CA VAL A 34 13.82 1.90 1.50
C VAL A 34 12.72 1.31 0.60
N ILE A 35 11.57 0.94 1.16
CA ILE A 35 10.44 0.42 0.38
C ILE A 35 9.93 1.46 -0.61
N LEU A 36 9.75 2.72 -0.18
CA LEU A 36 9.32 3.80 -1.06
C LEU A 36 10.31 4.02 -2.21
N PHE A 37 11.60 3.97 -1.93
CA PHE A 37 12.66 4.08 -2.93
C PHE A 37 12.61 2.92 -3.95
N ILE A 38 12.46 1.67 -3.47
CA ILE A 38 12.35 0.49 -4.32
C ILE A 38 11.11 0.59 -5.22
N VAL A 39 9.95 0.91 -4.64
CA VAL A 39 8.69 1.01 -5.39
C VAL A 39 8.75 2.16 -6.40
N TYR A 40 9.29 3.31 -6.03
CA TYR A 40 9.45 4.44 -6.94
C TYR A 40 10.33 4.08 -8.14
N ASN A 41 11.48 3.45 -7.90
CA ASN A 41 12.37 3.00 -8.97
C ASN A 41 11.71 1.92 -9.84
N PHE A 42 10.98 0.98 -9.23
CA PHE A 42 10.26 -0.06 -9.96
C PHE A 42 9.20 0.53 -10.89
N VAL A 43 8.37 1.44 -10.40
CA VAL A 43 7.30 2.09 -11.19
C VAL A 43 7.88 2.86 -12.38
N ASN A 44 9.00 3.56 -12.18
CA ASN A 44 9.65 4.34 -13.25
C ASN A 44 10.56 3.50 -14.18
N SER A 45 10.75 2.21 -13.87
CA SER A 45 11.56 1.30 -14.70
C SER A 45 10.86 0.88 -15.99
N ARG A 46 11.61 0.24 -16.90
CA ARG A 46 11.03 -0.38 -18.10
C ARG A 46 9.97 -1.42 -17.74
N THR A 47 10.20 -2.19 -16.70
CA THR A 47 9.28 -3.20 -16.18
C THR A 47 8.00 -2.56 -15.65
N GLY A 48 8.11 -1.49 -14.87
CA GLY A 48 6.97 -0.75 -14.35
C GLY A 48 6.10 -0.17 -15.46
N ARG A 49 6.71 0.40 -16.49
CA ARG A 49 5.96 0.89 -17.67
C ARG A 49 5.23 -0.23 -18.41
N ALA A 50 5.82 -1.41 -18.54
CA ALA A 50 5.15 -2.56 -19.12
C ALA A 50 3.95 -3.01 -18.27
N VAL A 51 4.08 -3.01 -16.95
CA VAL A 51 2.98 -3.32 -16.01
C VAL A 51 1.84 -2.29 -16.14
N MET A 52 2.17 -1.00 -16.27
CA MET A 52 1.18 0.06 -16.48
C MET A 52 0.46 -0.09 -17.83
N ALA A 53 1.18 -0.38 -18.90
CA ALA A 53 0.58 -0.64 -20.22
C ALA A 53 -0.41 -1.83 -20.19
N ILE A 54 -0.07 -2.91 -19.46
CA ILE A 54 -0.97 -4.05 -19.26
C ILE A 54 -2.23 -3.64 -18.47
N ARG A 55 -2.11 -2.77 -17.50
CA ARG A 55 -3.23 -2.24 -16.72
C ARG A 55 -4.18 -1.43 -17.59
N ASP A 56 -3.62 -0.56 -18.43
CA ASP A 56 -4.41 0.39 -19.23
C ASP A 56 -5.11 -0.31 -20.41
N ASN A 57 -4.40 -1.14 -21.15
CA ASN A 57 -5.00 -1.98 -22.20
C ASN A 57 -4.22 -3.28 -22.40
N ARG A 58 -4.80 -4.37 -21.88
CA ARG A 58 -4.21 -5.70 -21.95
C ARG A 58 -4.00 -6.18 -23.40
N ILE A 59 -5.01 -5.97 -24.27
CA ILE A 59 -4.99 -6.46 -25.66
C ILE A 59 -3.92 -5.71 -26.46
N ALA A 60 -3.84 -4.40 -26.30
CA ALA A 60 -2.82 -3.58 -26.95
C ALA A 60 -1.40 -3.94 -26.46
N ALA A 61 -1.23 -4.20 -25.17
CA ALA A 61 0.06 -4.62 -24.62
C ALA A 61 0.52 -5.97 -25.20
N GLU A 62 -0.41 -6.92 -25.37
CA GLU A 62 -0.12 -8.22 -25.96
C GLU A 62 0.23 -8.14 -27.45
N SER A 63 -0.44 -7.27 -28.20
CA SER A 63 -0.18 -7.05 -29.62
C SER A 63 1.22 -6.50 -29.93
N VAL A 64 1.81 -5.73 -29.01
CA VAL A 64 3.19 -5.24 -29.11
C VAL A 64 4.23 -6.20 -28.49
N GLY A 65 3.82 -7.44 -28.18
CA GLY A 65 4.72 -8.51 -27.73
C GLY A 65 5.05 -8.51 -26.22
N ILE A 66 4.30 -7.77 -25.40
CA ILE A 66 4.51 -7.77 -23.94
C ILE A 66 3.93 -9.07 -23.36
N ASN A 67 4.78 -9.86 -22.69
CA ASN A 67 4.35 -11.08 -22.02
C ASN A 67 3.63 -10.77 -20.72
N ILE A 68 2.29 -10.76 -20.76
CA ILE A 68 1.40 -10.38 -19.66
C ILE A 68 1.67 -11.19 -18.40
N THR A 69 1.78 -12.51 -18.53
CA THR A 69 1.96 -13.42 -17.39
C THR A 69 3.26 -13.13 -16.64
N LYS A 70 4.36 -12.95 -17.38
CA LYS A 70 5.68 -12.66 -16.80
C LYS A 70 5.67 -11.36 -16.00
N PHE A 71 5.13 -10.29 -16.56
CA PHE A 71 5.12 -8.98 -15.88
C PHE A 71 4.15 -8.94 -14.71
N LYS A 72 2.99 -9.62 -14.78
CA LYS A 72 2.08 -9.77 -13.64
C LYS A 72 2.70 -10.56 -12.50
N LEU A 73 3.35 -11.69 -12.78
CA LEU A 73 4.05 -12.48 -11.78
C LEU A 73 5.18 -11.68 -11.11
N MET A 74 5.95 -10.93 -11.88
CA MET A 74 7.02 -10.09 -11.34
C MET A 74 6.47 -9.01 -10.38
N ALA A 75 5.42 -8.30 -10.78
CA ALA A 75 4.78 -7.29 -9.93
C ALA A 75 4.21 -7.92 -8.65
N PHE A 76 3.56 -9.09 -8.78
CA PHE A 76 3.02 -9.82 -7.64
C PHE A 76 4.11 -10.28 -6.68
N THR A 77 5.21 -10.83 -7.19
CA THR A 77 6.34 -11.30 -6.37
C THR A 77 6.99 -10.15 -5.59
N ILE A 78 7.21 -9.01 -6.24
CA ILE A 78 7.76 -7.81 -5.56
C ILE A 78 6.81 -7.31 -4.49
N SER A 79 5.51 -7.24 -4.78
CA SER A 79 4.49 -6.82 -3.82
C SER A 79 4.43 -7.77 -2.62
N ALA A 80 4.48 -9.09 -2.85
CA ALA A 80 4.50 -10.10 -1.79
C ALA A 80 5.75 -10.00 -0.92
N ALA A 81 6.93 -9.76 -1.51
CA ALA A 81 8.17 -9.58 -0.76
C ALA A 81 8.12 -8.33 0.15
N ILE A 82 7.58 -7.21 -0.35
CA ILE A 82 7.38 -5.98 0.43
C ILE A 82 6.39 -6.22 1.57
N ALA A 83 5.28 -6.89 1.29
CA ALA A 83 4.29 -7.25 2.31
C ALA A 83 4.89 -8.14 3.40
N GLY A 84 5.71 -9.13 3.02
CA GLY A 84 6.42 -9.99 3.96
C GLY A 84 7.39 -9.20 4.86
N ALA A 85 8.16 -8.28 4.28
CA ALA A 85 9.04 -7.41 5.05
C ALA A 85 8.26 -6.53 6.05
N GLY A 86 7.12 -5.96 5.62
CA GLY A 86 6.22 -5.22 6.50
C GLY A 86 5.64 -6.09 7.63
N GLY A 87 5.29 -7.34 7.33
CA GLY A 87 4.80 -8.30 8.30
C GLY A 87 5.83 -8.63 9.38
N VAL A 88 7.10 -8.78 9.03
CA VAL A 88 8.20 -9.00 9.99
C VAL A 88 8.34 -7.82 10.94
N LEU A 89 8.34 -6.59 10.44
CA LEU A 89 8.39 -5.40 11.31
C LEU A 89 7.19 -5.33 12.25
N TYR A 90 6.01 -5.61 11.72
CA TYR A 90 4.79 -5.62 12.51
C TYR A 90 4.85 -6.65 13.63
N ALA A 91 5.35 -7.87 13.33
CA ALA A 91 5.51 -8.92 14.32
C ALA A 91 6.49 -8.52 15.44
N HIS A 92 7.62 -7.90 15.11
CA HIS A 92 8.61 -7.44 16.09
C HIS A 92 8.16 -6.23 16.92
N ASN A 93 7.15 -5.50 16.47
CA ASN A 93 6.54 -4.40 17.23
C ASN A 93 5.52 -4.89 18.26
N LEU A 94 4.97 -6.09 18.06
CA LEU A 94 4.02 -6.72 18.96
C LEU A 94 4.72 -7.78 19.82
N SER A 95 4.52 -7.73 21.15
CA SER A 95 5.06 -8.76 22.07
C SER A 95 4.44 -10.13 21.83
N SER A 96 3.24 -10.16 21.28
CA SER A 96 2.51 -11.39 20.95
C SER A 96 1.68 -11.15 19.69
N LEU A 97 1.78 -12.08 18.74
CA LEU A 97 1.03 -12.06 17.49
C LEU A 97 -0.07 -13.12 17.57
N ILE A 98 -1.31 -12.66 17.73
CA ILE A 98 -2.48 -13.52 17.74
C ILE A 98 -3.22 -13.32 16.42
N ALA A 99 -3.48 -14.41 15.70
CA ALA A 99 -4.21 -14.40 14.44
C ALA A 99 -5.73 -14.21 14.69
N GLN A 100 -6.10 -13.01 15.15
CA GLN A 100 -7.51 -12.65 15.33
C GLN A 100 -8.10 -12.08 14.04
N PRO A 101 -9.35 -12.41 13.69
CA PRO A 101 -10.04 -11.86 12.52
C PRO A 101 -10.12 -10.33 12.53
N ALA A 102 -10.10 -9.71 13.71
CA ALA A 102 -10.10 -8.25 13.86
C ALA A 102 -8.82 -7.61 13.29
N ASN A 103 -7.66 -8.26 13.44
CA ASN A 103 -6.37 -7.73 13.02
C ASN A 103 -5.92 -8.25 11.65
N PHE A 104 -6.26 -9.50 11.32
CA PHE A 104 -5.84 -10.20 10.10
C PHE A 104 -7.01 -10.67 9.23
N GLY A 105 -8.20 -10.14 9.47
CA GLY A 105 -9.40 -10.49 8.73
C GLY A 105 -9.54 -9.74 7.40
N TYR A 106 -10.56 -10.13 6.66
CA TYR A 106 -10.92 -9.51 5.37
C TYR A 106 -11.20 -8.00 5.48
N ASN A 107 -11.70 -7.53 6.63
CA ASN A 107 -11.96 -6.10 6.87
C ASN A 107 -10.68 -5.26 6.72
N MET A 108 -9.54 -5.76 7.22
CA MET A 108 -8.26 -5.07 7.08
C MET A 108 -7.82 -5.00 5.62
N SER A 109 -8.03 -6.08 4.85
CA SER A 109 -7.74 -6.10 3.41
C SER A 109 -8.62 -5.12 2.64
N ILE A 110 -9.90 -5.02 2.98
CA ILE A 110 -10.82 -4.04 2.40
C ILE A 110 -10.37 -2.61 2.73
N MET A 111 -9.96 -2.35 3.97
CA MET A 111 -9.46 -1.03 4.39
C MET A 111 -8.23 -0.60 3.57
N ILE A 112 -7.27 -1.49 3.38
CA ILE A 112 -6.09 -1.23 2.54
C ILE A 112 -6.51 -0.93 1.10
N LEU A 113 -7.46 -1.70 0.56
CA LEU A 113 -8.01 -1.46 -0.78
C LEU A 113 -8.64 -0.06 -0.89
N VAL A 114 -9.42 0.33 0.11
CA VAL A 114 -10.04 1.67 0.19
C VAL A 114 -8.97 2.77 0.16
N PHE A 115 -7.87 2.62 0.89
CA PHE A 115 -6.77 3.59 0.87
C PHE A 115 -6.18 3.76 -0.53
N VAL A 116 -5.99 2.66 -1.27
CA VAL A 116 -5.45 2.68 -2.63
C VAL A 116 -6.44 3.30 -3.62
N VAL A 117 -7.73 2.94 -3.52
CA VAL A 117 -8.79 3.47 -4.40
C VAL A 117 -8.99 4.96 -4.18
N LEU A 118 -9.06 5.42 -2.93
CA LEU A 118 -9.21 6.83 -2.58
C LEU A 118 -7.99 7.67 -2.95
N GLY A 119 -6.80 7.10 -2.84
CA GLY A 119 -5.56 7.74 -3.29
C GLY A 119 -5.43 7.86 -4.81
N GLY A 120 -6.31 7.16 -5.54
CA GLY A 120 -6.33 7.07 -7.00
C GLY A 120 -5.50 5.91 -7.51
N MET A 121 -6.18 4.95 -8.15
CA MET A 121 -5.53 3.79 -8.77
C MET A 121 -4.48 4.23 -9.80
N GLY A 122 -3.22 3.84 -9.58
CA GLY A 122 -2.09 4.23 -10.43
C GLY A 122 -1.39 5.54 -10.03
N ASN A 123 -1.88 6.23 -9.02
CA ASN A 123 -1.21 7.40 -8.47
C ASN A 123 -0.48 7.05 -7.16
N PHE A 124 0.81 6.73 -7.28
CA PHE A 124 1.65 6.35 -6.14
C PHE A 124 1.67 7.39 -5.01
N ARG A 125 1.79 8.68 -5.37
CA ARG A 125 1.80 9.78 -4.39
C ARG A 125 0.46 9.94 -3.70
N GLY A 126 -0.64 9.84 -4.45
CA GLY A 126 -2.00 9.91 -3.91
C GLY A 126 -2.30 8.78 -2.92
N SER A 127 -1.87 7.56 -3.22
CA SER A 127 -2.06 6.41 -2.33
C SER A 127 -1.32 6.56 -1.00
N ILE A 128 -0.10 7.14 -1.02
CA ILE A 128 0.67 7.42 0.22
C ILE A 128 -0.06 8.46 1.07
N ILE A 129 -0.49 9.57 0.46
CA ILE A 129 -1.20 10.63 1.18
C ILE A 129 -2.51 10.09 1.76
N ALA A 130 -3.29 9.34 0.98
CA ALA A 130 -4.52 8.72 1.45
C ALA A 130 -4.28 7.78 2.62
N ALA A 131 -3.26 6.92 2.55
CA ALA A 131 -2.91 6.02 3.64
C ALA A 131 -2.55 6.76 4.92
N VAL A 132 -1.74 7.82 4.84
CA VAL A 132 -1.35 8.63 6.00
C VAL A 132 -2.56 9.34 6.60
N VAL A 133 -3.35 10.04 5.78
CA VAL A 133 -4.52 10.79 6.23
C VAL A 133 -5.55 9.87 6.87
N LEU A 134 -5.90 8.77 6.21
CA LEU A 134 -6.93 7.85 6.70
C LEU A 134 -6.48 7.05 7.93
N THR A 135 -5.20 6.81 8.09
CA THR A 135 -4.66 6.13 9.28
C THR A 135 -4.59 7.10 10.48
N MET A 136 -4.22 8.37 10.25
CA MET A 136 -4.15 9.38 11.31
C MET A 136 -5.53 9.91 11.72
N LEU A 137 -6.49 9.93 10.80
CA LEU A 137 -7.80 10.52 11.03
C LEU A 137 -8.54 9.94 12.25
N PRO A 138 -8.66 8.61 12.43
CA PRO A 138 -9.31 8.04 13.60
C PRO A 138 -8.61 8.40 14.93
N GLU A 139 -7.29 8.57 14.90
CA GLU A 139 -6.51 8.91 16.07
C GLU A 139 -6.70 10.39 16.46
N VAL A 140 -6.66 11.29 15.48
CA VAL A 140 -6.93 12.73 15.68
C VAL A 140 -8.35 12.96 16.18
N LEU A 141 -9.32 12.20 15.67
CA LEU A 141 -10.73 12.29 16.05
C LEU A 141 -11.06 11.53 17.36
N ARG A 142 -10.07 10.95 18.00
CA ARG A 142 -10.26 10.20 19.26
C ARG A 142 -10.88 11.06 20.38
N GLY A 143 -10.61 12.38 20.36
CA GLY A 143 -11.21 13.34 21.25
C GLY A 143 -12.69 13.67 20.97
N LEU A 144 -13.18 13.40 19.76
CA LEU A 144 -14.53 13.68 19.28
C LEU A 144 -15.34 12.38 19.12
N ARG A 145 -15.49 11.63 20.21
CA ARG A 145 -16.06 10.27 20.23
C ARG A 145 -17.40 10.14 19.49
N ASP A 146 -18.30 11.09 19.68
CA ASP A 146 -19.68 11.01 19.16
C ASP A 146 -19.77 11.37 17.65
N TYR A 147 -18.84 12.19 17.16
CA TYR A 147 -18.84 12.65 15.76
C TYR A 147 -17.83 11.93 14.87
N ARG A 148 -17.02 11.01 15.41
CA ARG A 148 -15.94 10.34 14.71
C ARG A 148 -16.39 9.67 13.40
N MET A 149 -17.50 8.93 13.45
CA MET A 149 -18.04 8.22 12.29
C MET A 149 -18.54 9.18 11.21
N LEU A 150 -19.21 10.28 11.63
CA LEU A 150 -19.71 11.30 10.70
C LEU A 150 -18.56 12.04 10.01
N ILE A 151 -17.56 12.46 10.75
CA ILE A 151 -16.39 13.16 10.19
C ILE A 151 -15.61 12.23 9.26
N TYR A 152 -15.44 10.95 9.65
CA TYR A 152 -14.80 9.96 8.79
C TYR A 152 -15.54 9.80 7.46
N ALA A 153 -16.86 9.68 7.47
CA ALA A 153 -17.69 9.60 6.27
C ALA A 153 -17.56 10.86 5.40
N VAL A 154 -17.60 12.05 6.00
CA VAL A 154 -17.44 13.33 5.30
C VAL A 154 -16.06 13.43 4.64
N VAL A 155 -14.98 13.05 5.33
CA VAL A 155 -13.62 13.06 4.77
C VAL A 155 -13.49 12.07 3.62
N LEU A 156 -14.07 10.87 3.73
CA LEU A 156 -14.08 9.90 2.64
C LEU A 156 -14.80 10.43 1.41
N ILE A 157 -15.98 11.03 1.59
CA ILE A 157 -16.76 11.64 0.50
C ILE A 157 -15.99 12.82 -0.12
N ALA A 158 -15.43 13.69 0.71
CA ALA A 158 -14.64 14.83 0.24
C ALA A 158 -13.41 14.38 -0.57
N MET A 159 -12.71 13.36 -0.11
CA MET A 159 -11.55 12.79 -0.79
C MET A 159 -11.94 12.13 -2.11
N MET A 160 -13.09 11.41 -2.14
CA MET A 160 -13.64 10.83 -3.35
C MET A 160 -14.04 11.92 -4.36
N LEU A 161 -14.77 12.94 -3.94
CA LEU A 161 -15.17 14.06 -4.78
C LEU A 161 -13.95 14.84 -5.33
N PHE A 162 -12.94 15.07 -4.50
CA PHE A 162 -11.71 15.74 -4.92
C PHE A 162 -10.96 14.92 -5.98
N ASN A 163 -10.92 13.59 -5.82
CA ASN A 163 -10.26 12.72 -6.79
C ASN A 163 -11.02 12.59 -8.12
N TRP A 164 -12.35 12.82 -8.10
CA TRP A 164 -13.24 12.78 -9.28
C TRP A 164 -13.56 14.15 -9.85
N ALA A 165 -13.19 15.24 -9.18
CA ALA A 165 -13.48 16.58 -9.66
C ALA A 165 -12.80 16.84 -11.03
N PRO A 166 -13.53 17.32 -12.04
CA PRO A 166 -12.98 17.56 -13.38
C PRO A 166 -11.77 18.51 -13.36
N LYS A 167 -11.78 19.51 -12.48
CA LYS A 167 -10.64 20.42 -12.28
C LYS A 167 -9.39 19.72 -11.72
N ALA A 168 -9.54 18.70 -10.91
CA ALA A 168 -8.42 17.92 -10.40
C ALA A 168 -7.84 17.00 -11.49
N ILE A 169 -8.67 16.51 -12.40
CA ILE A 169 -8.27 15.73 -13.57
C ILE A 169 -7.51 16.63 -14.55
N GLU A 170 -8.02 17.80 -14.88
CA GLU A 170 -7.34 18.79 -15.74
C GLU A 170 -5.98 19.21 -15.16
N TRP A 171 -5.90 19.45 -13.86
CA TRP A 171 -4.63 19.83 -13.22
C TRP A 171 -3.60 18.69 -13.26
N ARG A 172 -4.05 17.45 -13.14
CA ARG A 172 -3.20 16.24 -13.28
C ARG A 172 -2.72 16.05 -14.72
N GLU A 173 -3.56 16.31 -15.70
CA GLU A 173 -3.21 16.26 -17.12
C GLU A 173 -2.24 17.37 -17.48
N THR A 174 -2.49 18.60 -17.07
CA THR A 174 -1.60 19.74 -17.33
C THR A 174 -0.19 19.52 -16.79
N VAL A 175 -0.07 18.96 -15.58
CA VAL A 175 1.24 18.61 -15.00
C VAL A 175 1.92 17.47 -15.76
N SER A 176 1.15 16.53 -16.33
CA SER A 176 1.71 15.44 -17.14
C SER A 176 2.20 15.93 -18.51
N TYR A 177 1.46 16.82 -19.15
CA TYR A 177 1.82 17.36 -20.48
C TYR A 177 3.00 18.35 -20.43
N THR A 178 3.22 19.07 -19.34
CA THR A 178 4.38 19.97 -19.19
C THR A 178 5.70 19.19 -19.15
N HIS A 179 5.71 17.99 -18.60
CA HIS A 179 6.90 17.14 -18.59
C HIS A 179 7.24 16.51 -19.95
N LEU A 180 6.25 16.30 -20.81
CA LEU A 180 6.49 15.73 -22.15
C LEU A 180 6.99 16.80 -23.14
N ARG A 181 6.54 18.04 -23.01
CA ARG A 181 6.95 19.14 -23.90
C ARG A 181 8.37 19.64 -23.65
N ALA A 182 8.92 19.44 -22.46
CA ALA A 182 10.30 19.82 -22.12
C ALA A 182 11.34 18.93 -22.81
N HIS A 183 10.96 17.78 -23.37
CA HIS A 183 11.85 16.87 -24.08
C HIS A 183 11.80 16.99 -25.62
N GLU A 184 10.92 17.82 -26.16
CA GLU A 184 10.81 18.02 -27.62
C GLU A 184 11.54 19.28 -28.13
N THR A 185 12.22 20.03 -27.25
CA THR A 185 12.89 21.29 -27.61
C THR A 185 14.41 21.29 -27.42
N ASP A 186 15.04 20.08 -27.35
CA ASP A 186 16.50 19.93 -27.42
C ASP A 186 16.93 19.07 -28.61
#